data_ce94ca10f78230f8e795225ae65629f2
#
_entry.id   ce94ca10f78230f8e795225ae65629f2
#
_cell.length_a   1.000
_cell.length_b   1.000
_cell.length_c   1.000
_cell.angle_alpha   90.00
_cell.angle_beta   90.00
_cell.angle_gamma   90.00
#
_symmetry.space_group_name_H-M   'P 1'
#
loop_
_entity.id
_entity.type
_entity.pdbx_description
1 polymer ?
#
loop_
_entity_poly.entity_id
_entity_poly.type
_entity_poly.pdbx_seq_one_letter_code
_entity_poly.pdbx_strand_id
1 'polypeptide(L)'
;MDENKKAAQKKKVSHFITIAVLVILFLAFIFPFIMVIFNAFKTKGDITADPLALVGSHGFILTNFTDAMKKMNFATSFTNSLLITTVSTILTIMLSAMTAFVIVRNKWKACGILFSLMIASMVIPFQVLMIPLVSLYGGIFGVLNSRITLILMHVGFSLSMATFMFHGAIHTSVPMELEEAAFIDGCTRWQTYWKIVFPLLKPTIATVAIIDAMAFWNDYLLPSLVLGRKELYTLPIATQAFYGTYSCLLYTSPSPRDCS
;
A
#
# COMPACT_ATOMS: atom_id res chain seq x y z
N MET A 1 -23.24 -43.15 -30.63
CA MET A 1 -21.81 -43.19 -30.27
C MET A 1 -20.98 -42.06 -30.91
N ASP A 2 -21.42 -41.46 -32.01
CA ASP A 2 -20.70 -40.38 -32.73
C ASP A 2 -20.87 -38.97 -32.16
N GLU A 3 -22.03 -38.64 -31.61
CA GLU A 3 -22.29 -37.31 -31.04
C GLU A 3 -21.43 -37.00 -29.79
N ASN A 4 -21.24 -38.02 -28.95
CA ASN A 4 -20.36 -37.86 -27.75
C ASN A 4 -18.89 -37.65 -28.12
N LYS A 5 -18.41 -38.27 -29.21
CA LYS A 5 -17.04 -38.05 -29.71
C LYS A 5 -16.88 -36.65 -30.30
N LYS A 6 -17.87 -36.17 -31.08
CA LYS A 6 -17.84 -34.77 -31.61
C LYS A 6 -17.92 -33.72 -30.53
N ALA A 7 -18.74 -33.92 -29.49
CA ALA A 7 -18.82 -33.03 -28.34
C ALA A 7 -17.49 -33.00 -27.55
N ALA A 8 -16.86 -34.15 -27.33
CA ALA A 8 -15.55 -34.23 -26.65
C ALA A 8 -14.43 -33.56 -27.47
N GLN A 9 -14.45 -33.71 -28.80
CA GLN A 9 -13.49 -33.06 -29.68
C GLN A 9 -13.67 -31.55 -29.72
N LYS A 10 -14.91 -31.05 -29.78
CA LYS A 10 -15.23 -29.63 -29.71
C LYS A 10 -14.77 -29.00 -28.37
N LYS A 11 -14.93 -29.72 -27.25
CA LYS A 11 -14.47 -29.31 -25.94
C LYS A 11 -12.94 -29.23 -25.85
N LYS A 12 -12.22 -30.21 -26.46
CA LYS A 12 -10.74 -30.16 -26.54
C LYS A 12 -10.23 -29.01 -27.39
N VAL A 13 -10.84 -28.73 -28.54
CA VAL A 13 -10.47 -27.61 -29.42
C VAL A 13 -10.75 -26.27 -28.72
N SER A 14 -11.91 -26.11 -28.08
CA SER A 14 -12.22 -24.93 -27.31
C SER A 14 -11.21 -24.70 -26.18
N HIS A 15 -10.85 -25.75 -25.45
CA HIS A 15 -9.84 -25.66 -24.37
C HIS A 15 -8.46 -25.25 -24.91
N PHE A 16 -8.04 -25.83 -26.05
CA PHE A 16 -6.78 -25.47 -26.72
C PHE A 16 -6.78 -24.00 -27.16
N ILE A 17 -7.85 -23.51 -27.76
CA ILE A 17 -8.00 -22.10 -28.15
C ILE A 17 -7.94 -21.19 -26.92
N THR A 18 -8.62 -21.55 -25.83
CA THR A 18 -8.58 -20.78 -24.58
C THR A 18 -7.17 -20.69 -24.04
N ILE A 19 -6.44 -21.82 -24.00
CA ILE A 19 -5.04 -21.81 -23.54
C ILE A 19 -4.16 -20.95 -24.46
N ALA A 20 -4.31 -21.09 -25.79
CA ALA A 20 -3.54 -20.27 -26.73
C ALA A 20 -3.79 -18.78 -26.55
N VAL A 21 -5.05 -18.37 -26.39
CA VAL A 21 -5.40 -16.97 -26.10
C VAL A 21 -4.81 -16.51 -24.77
N LEU A 22 -4.89 -17.32 -23.71
CA LEU A 22 -4.31 -16.98 -22.41
C LEU A 22 -2.78 -16.84 -22.47
N VAL A 23 -2.09 -17.69 -23.22
CA VAL A 23 -0.64 -17.62 -23.43
C VAL A 23 -0.27 -16.33 -24.19
N ILE A 24 -1.01 -15.99 -25.25
CA ILE A 24 -0.77 -14.75 -26.00
C ILE A 24 -0.96 -13.53 -25.10
N LEU A 25 -2.05 -13.49 -24.33
CA LEU A 25 -2.30 -12.41 -23.38
C LEU A 25 -1.20 -12.35 -22.32
N PHE A 26 -0.79 -13.49 -21.76
CA PHE A 26 0.32 -13.54 -20.80
C PHE A 26 1.62 -12.96 -21.38
N LEU A 27 2.00 -13.36 -22.59
CA LEU A 27 3.18 -12.84 -23.27
C LEU A 27 3.07 -11.34 -23.53
N ALA A 28 1.89 -10.85 -23.94
CA ALA A 28 1.65 -9.43 -24.15
C ALA A 28 1.75 -8.63 -22.84
N PHE A 29 1.22 -9.17 -21.73
CA PHE A 29 1.31 -8.51 -20.43
C PHE A 29 2.72 -8.55 -19.81
N ILE A 30 3.49 -9.63 -20.03
CA ILE A 30 4.83 -9.74 -19.46
C ILE A 30 5.89 -8.97 -20.27
N PHE A 31 5.62 -8.70 -21.55
CA PHE A 31 6.53 -8.05 -22.47
C PHE A 31 7.08 -6.70 -21.95
N PRO A 32 6.26 -5.75 -21.46
CA PRO A 32 6.77 -4.48 -20.94
C PRO A 32 7.69 -4.66 -19.72
N PHE A 33 7.46 -5.65 -18.87
CA PHE A 33 8.34 -5.94 -17.73
C PHE A 33 9.69 -6.47 -18.19
N ILE A 34 9.69 -7.36 -19.17
CA ILE A 34 10.92 -7.87 -19.80
C ILE A 34 11.72 -6.71 -20.40
N MET A 35 11.04 -5.80 -21.11
CA MET A 35 11.66 -4.60 -21.70
C MET A 35 12.30 -3.70 -20.65
N VAL A 36 11.61 -3.45 -19.54
CA VAL A 36 12.17 -2.65 -18.43
C VAL A 36 13.41 -3.32 -17.85
N ILE A 37 13.37 -4.64 -17.63
CA ILE A 37 14.51 -5.38 -17.07
C ILE A 37 15.73 -5.27 -18.01
N PHE A 38 15.60 -5.54 -19.30
CA PHE A 38 16.73 -5.45 -20.24
C PHE A 38 17.25 -4.02 -20.41
N ASN A 39 16.36 -3.04 -20.49
CA ASN A 39 16.76 -1.65 -20.63
C ASN A 39 17.42 -1.09 -19.34
N ALA A 40 17.14 -1.65 -18.16
CA ALA A 40 17.81 -1.25 -16.92
C ALA A 40 19.34 -1.46 -16.97
N PHE A 41 19.82 -2.38 -17.82
CA PHE A 41 21.23 -2.69 -18.00
C PHE A 41 21.88 -1.99 -19.20
N LYS A 42 21.20 -1.07 -19.88
CA LYS A 42 21.70 -0.35 -21.05
C LYS A 42 22.05 1.09 -20.75
N THR A 43 22.90 1.72 -21.58
CA THR A 43 23.09 3.17 -21.55
C THR A 43 21.85 3.90 -22.08
N LYS A 44 21.69 5.19 -21.73
CA LYS A 44 20.60 6.01 -22.28
C LYS A 44 20.65 6.07 -23.82
N GLY A 45 21.87 6.13 -24.41
CA GLY A 45 22.05 6.13 -25.86
C GLY A 45 21.55 4.85 -26.50
N ASP A 46 21.87 3.68 -25.93
CA ASP A 46 21.42 2.39 -26.43
C ASP A 46 19.89 2.22 -26.33
N ILE A 47 19.26 2.74 -25.24
CA ILE A 47 17.81 2.69 -25.07
C ILE A 47 17.11 3.52 -26.12
N THR A 48 17.65 4.71 -26.47
CA THR A 48 17.05 5.59 -27.48
C THR A 48 17.30 5.10 -28.90
N ALA A 49 18.42 4.43 -29.16
CA ALA A 49 18.76 3.89 -30.48
C ALA A 49 17.97 2.61 -30.80
N ASP A 50 17.94 1.65 -29.88
CA ASP A 50 17.19 0.40 -30.01
C ASP A 50 16.67 -0.09 -28.65
N PRO A 51 15.43 0.27 -28.29
CA PRO A 51 14.84 -0.17 -27.03
C PRO A 51 14.53 -1.67 -26.98
N LEU A 52 14.46 -2.36 -28.15
CA LEU A 52 14.13 -3.79 -28.23
C LEU A 52 15.34 -4.71 -28.17
N ALA A 53 16.54 -4.19 -28.40
CA ALA A 53 17.75 -4.99 -28.30
C ALA A 53 17.89 -5.59 -26.89
N LEU A 54 18.33 -6.84 -26.79
CA LEU A 54 18.53 -7.51 -25.50
C LEU A 54 19.76 -6.98 -24.75
N VAL A 55 20.77 -6.52 -25.49
CA VAL A 55 22.05 -6.04 -24.94
C VAL A 55 22.42 -4.74 -25.63
N GLY A 56 22.93 -3.76 -24.86
CA GLY A 56 23.44 -2.51 -25.41
C GLY A 56 24.82 -2.67 -26.07
N SER A 57 25.25 -1.63 -26.79
CA SER A 57 26.56 -1.59 -27.47
C SER A 57 27.75 -1.77 -26.50
N HIS A 58 27.57 -1.40 -25.24
CA HIS A 58 28.60 -1.51 -24.20
C HIS A 58 28.41 -2.73 -23.29
N GLY A 59 27.56 -3.70 -23.68
CA GLY A 59 27.22 -4.86 -22.86
C GLY A 59 26.27 -4.52 -21.71
N PHE A 60 26.28 -5.36 -20.68
CA PHE A 60 25.47 -5.13 -19.46
C PHE A 60 26.19 -4.17 -18.51
N ILE A 61 25.55 -3.03 -18.18
CA ILE A 61 26.08 -2.05 -17.25
C ILE A 61 25.27 -2.04 -15.95
N LEU A 62 25.95 -1.91 -14.81
CA LEU A 62 25.35 -1.82 -13.49
C LEU A 62 25.35 -0.39 -12.92
N THR A 63 25.95 0.56 -13.64
CA THR A 63 26.06 1.95 -13.20
C THR A 63 24.71 2.60 -12.98
N ASN A 64 23.69 2.26 -13.77
CA ASN A 64 22.33 2.77 -13.58
C ASN A 64 21.79 2.47 -12.18
N PHE A 65 22.06 1.27 -11.65
CA PHE A 65 21.59 0.89 -10.31
C PHE A 65 22.36 1.64 -9.21
N THR A 66 23.68 1.74 -9.34
CA THR A 66 24.49 2.46 -8.34
C THR A 66 24.16 3.94 -8.30
N ASP A 67 23.93 4.55 -9.46
CA ASP A 67 23.54 5.97 -9.57
C ASP A 67 22.11 6.20 -9.04
N ALA A 68 21.20 5.28 -9.33
CA ALA A 68 19.86 5.31 -8.79
C ALA A 68 19.87 5.21 -7.25
N MET A 69 20.60 4.25 -6.69
CA MET A 69 20.74 4.08 -5.24
C MET A 69 21.30 5.34 -4.55
N LYS A 70 22.33 5.95 -5.14
CA LYS A 70 22.91 7.20 -4.62
C LYS A 70 21.92 8.36 -4.71
N LYS A 71 21.28 8.55 -5.88
CA LYS A 71 20.36 9.66 -6.15
C LYS A 71 19.14 9.63 -5.23
N MET A 72 18.61 8.43 -4.92
CA MET A 72 17.48 8.24 -4.03
C MET A 72 17.86 8.25 -2.54
N ASN A 73 19.13 8.26 -2.17
CA ASN A 73 19.56 7.89 -0.80
C ASN A 73 18.87 6.60 -0.35
N PHE A 74 18.98 5.56 -1.18
CA PHE A 74 18.15 4.34 -1.08
C PHE A 74 18.06 3.78 0.34
N ALA A 75 19.20 3.63 1.03
CA ALA A 75 19.24 3.07 2.39
C ALA A 75 18.37 3.87 3.36
N THR A 76 18.45 5.21 3.33
CA THR A 76 17.66 6.09 4.18
C THR A 76 16.19 6.03 3.82
N SER A 77 15.84 6.13 2.54
CA SER A 77 14.46 6.12 2.07
C SER A 77 13.79 4.77 2.31
N PHE A 78 14.51 3.67 2.13
CA PHE A 78 14.05 2.31 2.43
C PHE A 78 13.77 2.13 3.92
N THR A 79 14.73 2.53 4.78
CA THR A 79 14.57 2.45 6.24
C THR A 79 13.40 3.31 6.73
N ASN A 80 13.22 4.51 6.16
CA ASN A 80 12.08 5.36 6.46
C ASN A 80 10.76 4.68 6.09
N SER A 81 10.66 4.15 4.86
CA SER A 81 9.46 3.43 4.42
C SER A 81 9.17 2.22 5.32
N LEU A 82 10.17 1.41 5.62
CA LEU A 82 10.02 0.23 6.47
C LEU A 82 9.53 0.61 7.87
N LEU A 83 10.17 1.61 8.50
CA LEU A 83 9.81 2.07 9.83
C LEU A 83 8.39 2.63 9.86
N ILE A 84 8.07 3.56 8.95
CA ILE A 84 6.76 4.21 8.90
C ILE A 84 5.66 3.17 8.63
N THR A 85 5.84 2.32 7.63
CA THR A 85 4.87 1.26 7.29
C THR A 85 4.65 0.32 8.46
N THR A 86 5.73 -0.22 9.05
CA THR A 86 5.63 -1.21 10.12
C THR A 86 4.95 -0.62 11.35
N VAL A 87 5.40 0.55 11.80
CA VAL A 87 4.85 1.19 13.01
C VAL A 87 3.39 1.61 12.79
N SER A 88 3.06 2.21 11.64
CA SER A 88 1.68 2.58 11.32
C SER A 88 0.76 1.37 11.27
N THR A 89 1.16 0.29 10.62
CA THR A 89 0.37 -0.95 10.53
C THR A 89 0.11 -1.56 11.91
N ILE A 90 1.15 -1.67 12.75
CA ILE A 90 1.00 -2.21 14.11
C ILE A 90 0.04 -1.34 14.93
N LEU A 91 0.23 -0.02 14.92
CA LEU A 91 -0.64 0.90 15.66
C LEU A 91 -2.08 0.85 15.16
N THR A 92 -2.29 0.81 13.83
CA THR A 92 -3.63 0.71 13.26
C THR A 92 -4.32 -0.57 13.72
N ILE A 93 -3.66 -1.72 13.64
CA ILE A 93 -4.23 -3.00 14.07
C ILE A 93 -4.60 -2.96 15.56
N MET A 94 -3.69 -2.50 16.40
CA MET A 94 -3.94 -2.47 17.84
C MET A 94 -5.10 -1.56 18.21
N LEU A 95 -5.09 -0.31 17.69
CA LEU A 95 -6.12 0.67 18.01
C LEU A 95 -7.47 0.31 17.42
N SER A 96 -7.51 -0.18 16.16
CA SER A 96 -8.75 -0.54 15.49
C SER A 96 -9.40 -1.78 16.09
N ALA A 97 -8.63 -2.82 16.43
CA ALA A 97 -9.16 -4.02 17.07
C ALA A 97 -9.73 -3.72 18.48
N MET A 98 -9.04 -2.86 19.26
CA MET A 98 -9.54 -2.41 20.56
C MET A 98 -10.82 -1.56 20.42
N THR A 99 -10.82 -0.62 19.47
CA THR A 99 -11.99 0.23 19.20
C THR A 99 -13.18 -0.62 18.76
N ALA A 100 -12.99 -1.56 17.84
CA ALA A 100 -14.02 -2.48 17.40
C ALA A 100 -14.56 -3.34 18.54
N PHE A 101 -13.70 -3.86 19.42
CA PHE A 101 -14.11 -4.62 20.60
C PHE A 101 -15.00 -3.81 21.52
N VAL A 102 -14.59 -2.57 21.82
CA VAL A 102 -15.42 -1.65 22.65
C VAL A 102 -16.76 -1.37 22.01
N ILE A 103 -16.80 -1.10 20.70
CA ILE A 103 -18.02 -0.78 19.98
C ILE A 103 -18.98 -1.98 19.95
N VAL A 104 -18.48 -3.19 19.66
CA VAL A 104 -19.31 -4.39 19.55
C VAL A 104 -19.88 -4.81 20.91
N ARG A 105 -19.11 -4.67 21.98
CA ARG A 105 -19.51 -5.15 23.31
C ARG A 105 -20.29 -4.15 24.15
N ASN A 106 -20.28 -2.87 23.80
CA ASN A 106 -21.04 -1.87 24.52
C ASN A 106 -22.26 -1.39 23.71
N LYS A 107 -23.46 -1.56 24.28
CA LYS A 107 -24.72 -1.15 23.67
C LYS A 107 -25.04 0.35 23.89
N TRP A 108 -24.03 1.19 24.14
CA TRP A 108 -24.24 2.61 24.33
C TRP A 108 -24.57 3.29 23.00
N LYS A 109 -25.49 4.22 22.98
CA LYS A 109 -25.85 5.02 21.80
C LYS A 109 -24.62 5.70 21.20
N ALA A 110 -23.65 6.16 22.04
CA ALA A 110 -22.43 6.78 21.63
C ALA A 110 -21.56 5.84 20.77
N CYS A 111 -21.49 4.54 21.08
CA CYS A 111 -20.72 3.57 20.27
C CYS A 111 -21.30 3.43 18.86
N GLY A 112 -22.64 3.37 18.74
CA GLY A 112 -23.30 3.32 17.42
C GLY A 112 -23.09 4.59 16.61
N ILE A 113 -23.18 5.76 17.23
CA ILE A 113 -22.90 7.05 16.58
C ILE A 113 -21.45 7.11 16.12
N LEU A 114 -20.50 6.77 17.00
CA LEU A 114 -19.08 6.77 16.66
C LEU A 114 -18.78 5.85 15.47
N PHE A 115 -19.32 4.63 15.50
CA PHE A 115 -19.16 3.68 14.40
C PHE A 115 -19.72 4.21 13.08
N SER A 116 -20.93 4.81 13.13
CA SER A 116 -21.55 5.42 11.94
C SER A 116 -20.71 6.59 11.39
N LEU A 117 -20.14 7.43 12.26
CA LEU A 117 -19.25 8.52 11.87
C LEU A 117 -17.94 7.99 11.24
N MET A 118 -17.39 6.91 11.78
CA MET A 118 -16.21 6.26 11.20
C MET A 118 -16.51 5.74 9.79
N ILE A 119 -17.66 5.08 9.58
CA ILE A 119 -18.06 4.63 8.24
C ILE A 119 -18.28 5.83 7.30
N ALA A 120 -18.95 6.87 7.77
CA ALA A 120 -19.20 8.07 6.98
C ALA A 120 -17.89 8.75 6.55
N SER A 121 -16.86 8.74 7.41
CA SER A 121 -15.55 9.31 7.08
C SER A 121 -14.85 8.61 5.92
N MET A 122 -15.10 7.32 5.68
CA MET A 122 -14.49 6.57 4.58
C MET A 122 -14.98 7.01 3.20
N VAL A 123 -16.13 7.68 3.12
CA VAL A 123 -16.69 8.17 1.85
C VAL A 123 -16.00 9.45 1.39
N ILE A 124 -15.32 10.16 2.29
CA ILE A 124 -14.66 11.42 1.96
C ILE A 124 -13.36 11.13 1.19
N PRO A 125 -13.23 11.58 -0.08
CA PRO A 125 -12.00 11.39 -0.84
C PRO A 125 -10.83 12.12 -0.18
N PHE A 126 -9.68 11.46 -0.06
CA PHE A 126 -8.47 12.06 0.53
C PHE A 126 -8.09 13.39 -0.15
N GLN A 127 -8.27 13.49 -1.47
CA GLN A 127 -7.94 14.68 -2.26
C GLN A 127 -8.63 15.96 -1.77
N VAL A 128 -9.85 15.84 -1.22
CA VAL A 128 -10.58 16.98 -0.64
C VAL A 128 -9.92 17.46 0.65
N LEU A 129 -9.27 16.55 1.38
CA LEU A 129 -8.64 16.86 2.67
C LEU A 129 -7.21 17.38 2.54
N MET A 130 -6.58 17.29 1.36
CA MET A 130 -5.16 17.64 1.17
C MET A 130 -4.84 19.08 1.58
N ILE A 131 -5.62 20.05 1.07
CA ILE A 131 -5.38 21.48 1.35
C ILE A 131 -5.65 21.81 2.82
N PRO A 132 -6.81 21.46 3.42
CA PRO A 132 -7.07 21.65 4.84
C PRO A 132 -6.01 20.98 5.74
N LEU A 133 -5.54 19.78 5.36
CA LEU A 133 -4.53 19.04 6.12
C LEU A 133 -3.22 19.81 6.20
N VAL A 134 -2.70 20.27 5.06
CA VAL A 134 -1.45 21.05 5.01
C VAL A 134 -1.60 22.37 5.74
N SER A 135 -2.74 23.08 5.58
CA SER A 135 -3.01 24.34 6.26
C SER A 135 -3.08 24.16 7.77
N LEU A 136 -3.78 23.14 8.26
CA LEU A 136 -3.95 22.88 9.68
C LEU A 136 -2.65 22.39 10.32
N TYR A 137 -2.07 21.31 9.81
CA TYR A 137 -0.90 20.67 10.41
C TYR A 137 0.41 21.42 10.13
N GLY A 138 0.49 22.12 8.99
CA GLY A 138 1.65 22.92 8.63
C GLY A 138 1.56 24.35 9.12
N GLY A 139 0.42 25.02 8.85
CA GLY A 139 0.24 26.43 9.17
C GLY A 139 -0.08 26.69 10.64
N ILE A 140 -1.02 25.94 11.23
CA ILE A 140 -1.48 26.18 12.61
C ILE A 140 -0.62 25.41 13.61
N PHE A 141 -0.43 24.10 13.42
CA PHE A 141 0.27 23.27 14.40
C PHE A 141 1.78 23.21 14.19
N GLY A 142 2.29 23.49 12.99
CA GLY A 142 3.73 23.47 12.70
C GLY A 142 4.39 22.08 12.84
N VAL A 143 3.61 20.99 12.70
CA VAL A 143 4.09 19.63 13.00
C VAL A 143 4.46 18.82 11.74
N LEU A 144 4.47 19.44 10.56
CA LEU A 144 4.97 18.77 9.34
C LEU A 144 6.47 18.50 9.43
N ASN A 145 7.02 17.80 8.45
CA ASN A 145 8.42 17.34 8.41
C ASN A 145 8.80 16.40 9.56
N SER A 146 7.87 15.54 9.96
CA SER A 146 8.08 14.55 11.03
C SER A 146 7.56 13.18 10.63
N ARG A 147 8.37 12.13 10.87
CA ARG A 147 7.94 10.73 10.70
C ARG A 147 6.79 10.39 11.63
N ILE A 148 6.79 10.92 12.85
CA ILE A 148 5.74 10.68 13.84
C ILE A 148 4.41 11.23 13.33
N THR A 149 4.40 12.45 12.80
CA THR A 149 3.20 13.06 12.22
C THR A 149 2.64 12.20 11.08
N LEU A 150 3.50 11.73 10.18
CA LEU A 150 3.08 10.85 9.08
C LEU A 150 2.51 9.52 9.58
N ILE A 151 3.14 8.90 10.58
CA ILE A 151 2.63 7.67 11.21
C ILE A 151 1.23 7.90 11.80
N LEU A 152 1.04 8.98 12.57
CA LEU A 152 -0.26 9.29 13.16
C LEU A 152 -1.33 9.59 12.11
N MET A 153 -0.96 10.24 11.00
CA MET A 153 -1.87 10.47 9.88
C MET A 153 -2.26 9.17 9.17
N HIS A 154 -1.31 8.27 8.88
CA HIS A 154 -1.60 6.94 8.33
C HIS A 154 -2.57 6.18 9.22
N VAL A 155 -2.30 6.13 10.53
CA VAL A 155 -3.19 5.50 11.51
C VAL A 155 -4.58 6.14 11.47
N GLY A 156 -4.66 7.48 11.51
CA GLY A 156 -5.94 8.20 11.51
C GLY A 156 -6.79 7.92 10.28
N PHE A 157 -6.20 7.90 9.09
CA PHE A 157 -6.92 7.63 7.84
C PHE A 157 -7.33 6.16 7.70
N SER A 158 -6.53 5.21 8.18
CA SER A 158 -6.82 3.78 8.06
C SER A 158 -7.71 3.25 9.20
N LEU A 159 -7.79 3.94 10.34
CA LEU A 159 -8.47 3.49 11.55
C LEU A 159 -9.93 3.10 11.29
N SER A 160 -10.66 3.88 10.50
CA SER A 160 -12.08 3.64 10.22
C SER A 160 -12.29 2.32 9.47
N MET A 161 -11.52 2.08 8.40
CA MET A 161 -11.61 0.86 7.60
C MET A 161 -11.19 -0.37 8.41
N ALA A 162 -10.08 -0.29 9.12
CA ALA A 162 -9.60 -1.37 9.95
C ALA A 162 -10.61 -1.69 11.09
N THR A 163 -11.18 -0.66 11.74
CA THR A 163 -12.22 -0.85 12.75
C THR A 163 -13.46 -1.52 12.18
N PHE A 164 -13.90 -1.14 10.98
CA PHE A 164 -15.01 -1.78 10.28
C PHE A 164 -14.75 -3.27 10.06
N MET A 165 -13.55 -3.64 9.60
CA MET A 165 -13.17 -5.04 9.39
C MET A 165 -13.15 -5.84 10.70
N PHE A 166 -12.55 -5.29 11.75
CA PHE A 166 -12.53 -5.94 13.07
C PHE A 166 -13.92 -6.01 13.70
N HIS A 167 -14.76 -5.00 13.53
CA HIS A 167 -16.14 -5.02 13.99
C HIS A 167 -16.92 -6.21 13.40
N GLY A 168 -16.82 -6.42 12.08
CA GLY A 168 -17.44 -7.56 11.43
C GLY A 168 -16.88 -8.90 11.94
N ALA A 169 -15.56 -8.99 12.08
CA ALA A 169 -14.91 -10.20 12.55
C ALA A 169 -15.28 -10.55 14.01
N ILE A 170 -15.31 -9.58 14.91
CA ILE A 170 -15.70 -9.82 16.30
C ILE A 170 -17.15 -10.28 16.38
N HIS A 171 -18.03 -9.67 15.60
CA HIS A 171 -19.45 -10.01 15.58
C HIS A 171 -19.72 -11.44 15.08
N THR A 172 -18.93 -11.92 14.11
CA THR A 172 -19.13 -13.23 13.47
C THR A 172 -18.30 -14.34 14.07
N SER A 173 -17.10 -14.06 14.57
CA SER A 173 -16.12 -15.09 14.93
C SER A 173 -15.81 -15.17 16.42
N VAL A 174 -16.35 -14.26 17.25
CA VAL A 174 -16.11 -14.24 18.70
C VAL A 174 -17.47 -14.30 19.43
N PRO A 175 -17.95 -15.52 19.74
CA PRO A 175 -19.18 -15.70 20.51
C PRO A 175 -19.09 -15.07 21.91
N MET A 176 -20.19 -14.52 22.39
CA MET A 176 -20.25 -13.86 23.71
C MET A 176 -19.98 -14.85 24.86
N GLU A 177 -20.40 -16.08 24.67
CA GLU A 177 -20.28 -17.21 25.64
C GLU A 177 -18.82 -17.47 26.03
N LEU A 178 -17.86 -17.25 25.12
CA LEU A 178 -16.44 -17.38 25.42
C LEU A 178 -15.94 -16.31 26.40
N GLU A 179 -16.48 -15.10 26.29
CA GLU A 179 -16.13 -14.02 27.21
C GLU A 179 -16.82 -14.19 28.57
N GLU A 180 -18.07 -14.67 28.58
CA GLU A 180 -18.81 -14.99 29.81
C GLU A 180 -18.12 -16.12 30.59
N ALA A 181 -17.66 -17.17 29.91
CA ALA A 181 -16.87 -18.22 30.53
C ALA A 181 -15.57 -17.68 31.16
N ALA A 182 -14.87 -16.79 30.43
CA ALA A 182 -13.66 -16.16 30.95
C ALA A 182 -13.92 -15.28 32.19
N PHE A 183 -15.07 -14.60 32.25
CA PHE A 183 -15.46 -13.82 33.44
C PHE A 183 -15.79 -14.72 34.63
N ILE A 184 -16.42 -15.87 34.41
CA ILE A 184 -16.67 -16.88 35.45
C ILE A 184 -15.33 -17.41 35.98
N ASP A 185 -14.34 -17.60 35.10
CA ASP A 185 -12.98 -18.01 35.48
C ASP A 185 -12.16 -16.87 36.14
N GLY A 186 -12.77 -15.72 36.40
CA GLY A 186 -12.12 -14.59 37.08
C GLY A 186 -11.25 -13.68 36.20
N CYS A 187 -11.34 -13.79 34.87
CA CYS A 187 -10.61 -12.89 33.98
C CYS A 187 -11.21 -11.48 33.98
N THR A 188 -10.36 -10.47 33.98
CA THR A 188 -10.78 -9.09 33.75
C THR A 188 -11.06 -8.87 32.25
N ARG A 189 -11.84 -7.81 31.90
CA ARG A 189 -12.12 -7.45 30.49
C ARG A 189 -10.84 -7.30 29.64
N TRP A 190 -9.79 -6.74 30.22
CA TRP A 190 -8.49 -6.57 29.58
C TRP A 190 -7.80 -7.92 29.31
N GLN A 191 -7.85 -8.83 30.28
CA GLN A 191 -7.31 -10.19 30.12
C GLN A 191 -8.12 -10.98 29.09
N THR A 192 -9.44 -10.89 29.09
CA THR A 192 -10.32 -11.53 28.11
C THR A 192 -10.00 -11.04 26.70
N TYR A 193 -9.84 -9.71 26.53
CA TYR A 193 -9.47 -9.16 25.23
C TYR A 193 -8.13 -9.75 24.72
N TRP A 194 -7.05 -9.66 25.49
CA TRP A 194 -5.73 -10.07 25.01
C TRP A 194 -5.53 -11.58 24.95
N LYS A 195 -6.16 -12.36 25.84
CA LYS A 195 -5.94 -13.81 25.90
C LYS A 195 -6.92 -14.62 25.05
N ILE A 196 -8.10 -14.06 24.77
CA ILE A 196 -9.17 -14.81 24.09
C ILE A 196 -9.55 -14.09 22.78
N VAL A 197 -10.03 -12.85 22.85
CA VAL A 197 -10.56 -12.16 21.67
C VAL A 197 -9.49 -11.89 20.63
N PHE A 198 -8.40 -11.22 21.01
CA PHE A 198 -7.34 -10.83 20.07
C PHE A 198 -6.70 -12.02 19.34
N PRO A 199 -6.40 -13.15 19.98
CA PRO A 199 -5.90 -14.34 19.28
C PRO A 199 -6.91 -14.96 18.28
N LEU A 200 -8.22 -14.87 18.54
CA LEU A 200 -9.24 -15.34 17.62
C LEU A 200 -9.34 -14.48 16.37
N LEU A 201 -8.90 -13.21 16.45
CA LEU A 201 -8.87 -12.27 15.31
C LEU A 201 -7.66 -12.44 14.40
N LYS A 202 -6.78 -13.42 14.60
CA LYS A 202 -5.58 -13.63 13.78
C LYS A 202 -5.80 -13.59 12.28
N PRO A 203 -6.85 -14.20 11.69
CA PRO A 203 -7.09 -14.12 10.25
C PRO A 203 -7.36 -12.69 9.79
N THR A 204 -8.18 -11.94 10.55
CA THR A 204 -8.50 -10.54 10.25
C THR A 204 -7.29 -9.63 10.47
N ILE A 205 -6.48 -9.89 11.51
CA ILE A 205 -5.21 -9.18 11.75
C ILE A 205 -4.29 -9.35 10.54
N ALA A 206 -4.14 -10.56 10.03
CA ALA A 206 -3.31 -10.81 8.84
C ALA A 206 -3.84 -10.06 7.61
N THR A 207 -5.16 -10.04 7.40
CA THR A 207 -5.77 -9.32 6.28
C THR A 207 -5.54 -7.81 6.38
N VAL A 208 -5.83 -7.22 7.54
CA VAL A 208 -5.60 -5.78 7.79
C VAL A 208 -4.12 -5.44 7.67
N ALA A 209 -3.23 -6.29 8.22
CA ALA A 209 -1.79 -6.09 8.11
C ALA A 209 -1.30 -6.03 6.67
N ILE A 210 -1.78 -6.92 5.80
CA ILE A 210 -1.40 -6.94 4.39
C ILE A 210 -1.94 -5.71 3.66
N ILE A 211 -3.22 -5.38 3.86
CA ILE A 211 -3.86 -4.23 3.19
C ILE A 211 -3.17 -2.93 3.60
N ASP A 212 -3.01 -2.69 4.90
CA ASP A 212 -2.41 -1.45 5.41
C ASP A 212 -0.93 -1.36 5.07
N ALA A 213 -0.17 -2.46 5.22
CA ALA A 213 1.25 -2.46 4.86
C ALA A 213 1.46 -2.15 3.36
N MET A 214 0.64 -2.73 2.48
CA MET A 214 0.70 -2.42 1.05
C MET A 214 0.28 -0.98 0.76
N ALA A 215 -0.76 -0.48 1.42
CA ALA A 215 -1.22 0.89 1.24
C ALA A 215 -0.16 1.90 1.69
N PHE A 216 0.39 1.76 2.90
CA PHE A 216 1.39 2.67 3.45
C PHE A 216 2.75 2.59 2.75
N TRP A 217 3.16 1.39 2.34
CA TRP A 217 4.40 1.20 1.58
C TRP A 217 4.37 1.89 0.23
N ASN A 218 3.24 1.84 -0.47
CA ASN A 218 3.09 2.43 -1.80
C ASN A 218 2.58 3.87 -1.78
N ASP A 219 2.26 4.42 -0.60
CA ASP A 219 1.74 5.78 -0.51
C ASP A 219 2.81 6.80 -0.89
N TYR A 220 2.48 7.61 -1.87
CA TYR A 220 3.26 8.76 -2.31
C TYR A 220 2.61 10.07 -1.85
N LEU A 221 1.28 10.14 -1.89
CA LEU A 221 0.57 11.39 -1.86
C LEU A 221 0.63 12.04 -0.47
N LEU A 222 0.21 11.33 0.57
CA LEU A 222 0.26 11.85 1.94
C LEU A 222 1.69 12.12 2.41
N PRO A 223 2.67 11.21 2.23
CA PRO A 223 4.06 11.50 2.57
C PRO A 223 4.63 12.73 1.84
N SER A 224 4.28 12.96 0.57
CA SER A 224 4.77 14.12 -0.19
C SER A 224 4.26 15.46 0.36
N LEU A 225 3.08 15.47 0.99
CA LEU A 225 2.53 16.65 1.65
C LEU A 225 3.13 16.90 3.03
N VAL A 226 3.52 15.84 3.73
CA VAL A 226 3.99 15.90 5.11
C VAL A 226 5.50 16.08 5.21
N LEU A 227 6.27 15.46 4.31
CA LEU A 227 7.73 15.38 4.38
C LEU A 227 8.39 16.29 3.32
N GLY A 228 8.98 17.39 3.76
CA GLY A 228 9.70 18.34 2.88
C GLY A 228 11.22 18.12 2.83
N ARG A 229 11.80 17.36 3.78
CA ARG A 229 13.26 17.15 3.89
C ARG A 229 13.66 15.82 3.25
N LYS A 230 14.73 15.82 2.46
CA LYS A 230 15.21 14.62 1.75
C LYS A 230 15.59 13.46 2.69
N GLU A 231 16.06 13.77 3.90
CA GLU A 231 16.44 12.77 4.91
C GLU A 231 15.23 11.99 5.48
N LEU A 232 14.03 12.54 5.30
CA LEU A 232 12.78 11.93 5.78
C LEU A 232 12.00 11.21 4.68
N TYR A 233 12.41 11.36 3.42
CA TYR A 233 11.67 10.82 2.29
C TYR A 233 11.48 9.32 2.41
N THR A 234 10.27 8.88 2.07
CA THR A 234 9.94 7.48 1.83
C THR A 234 10.39 7.05 0.44
N LEU A 235 10.46 5.75 0.20
CA LEU A 235 10.88 5.21 -1.08
C LEU A 235 10.04 5.72 -2.27
N PRO A 236 8.68 5.77 -2.19
CA PRO A 236 7.86 6.35 -3.25
C PRO A 236 8.17 7.82 -3.55
N ILE A 237 8.46 8.65 -2.54
CA ILE A 237 8.88 10.03 -2.78
C ILE A 237 10.25 10.08 -3.45
N ALA A 238 11.21 9.28 -2.96
CA ALA A 238 12.56 9.29 -3.48
C ALA A 238 12.63 8.86 -4.96
N THR A 239 11.73 7.98 -5.42
CA THR A 239 11.63 7.58 -6.82
C THR A 239 11.19 8.72 -7.74
N GLN A 240 10.46 9.73 -7.22
CA GLN A 240 10.08 10.91 -8.01
C GLN A 240 11.28 11.75 -8.47
N ALA A 241 12.44 11.62 -7.82
CA ALA A 241 13.66 12.28 -8.28
C ALA A 241 14.08 11.91 -9.72
N PHE A 242 13.50 10.81 -10.27
CA PHE A 242 13.76 10.37 -11.64
C PHE A 242 12.78 10.97 -12.66
N TYR A 243 11.56 11.32 -12.28
CA TYR A 243 10.53 11.84 -13.19
C TYR A 243 10.89 13.22 -13.75
N GLY A 244 11.47 14.11 -12.93
CA GLY A 244 11.86 15.46 -13.35
C GLY A 244 12.96 15.50 -14.42
N THR A 245 13.80 14.48 -14.49
CA THR A 245 14.90 14.40 -15.48
C THR A 245 14.40 14.02 -16.88
N TYR A 246 13.23 13.36 -16.98
CA TYR A 246 12.66 12.92 -18.27
C TYR A 246 11.65 13.91 -18.84
N SER A 247 10.91 14.65 -18.01
CA SER A 247 9.99 15.67 -18.50
C SER A 247 10.68 16.85 -19.16
N CYS A 248 11.92 17.16 -18.79
CA CYS A 248 12.73 18.19 -19.44
C CYS A 248 13.13 17.82 -20.88
N LEU A 249 13.16 16.51 -21.21
CA LEU A 249 13.54 16.05 -22.57
C LEU A 249 12.36 15.94 -23.54
N LEU A 250 11.11 16.01 -23.05
CA LEU A 250 9.91 15.81 -23.86
C LEU A 250 9.19 17.09 -24.26
N TYR A 251 9.43 18.23 -23.60
CA TYR A 251 8.59 19.43 -23.78
C TYR A 251 9.29 20.75 -24.12
N THR A 252 10.62 20.83 -24.09
CA THR A 252 11.34 22.05 -24.52
C THR A 252 12.62 21.71 -25.25
N SER A 253 12.85 22.34 -26.41
CA SER A 253 14.21 22.56 -26.90
C SER A 253 14.98 23.27 -25.77
N PRO A 254 16.06 22.70 -25.24
CA PRO A 254 16.67 23.20 -24.02
C PRO A 254 17.24 24.60 -24.22
N SER A 255 16.69 25.57 -23.51
CA SER A 255 17.47 26.76 -23.19
C SER A 255 18.56 26.33 -22.22
N PRO A 256 19.83 26.71 -22.43
CA PRO A 256 20.94 26.32 -21.55
C PRO A 256 20.83 26.80 -20.09
N ARG A 257 19.79 27.57 -19.77
CA ARG A 257 19.53 28.13 -18.44
C ARG A 257 18.64 27.29 -17.54
N ASP A 258 17.98 26.26 -18.07
CA ASP A 258 16.99 25.46 -17.33
C ASP A 258 17.53 24.15 -16.75
N CYS A 259 18.85 23.92 -16.91
CA CYS A 259 19.52 22.71 -16.47
C CYS A 259 20.62 22.97 -15.41
N SER A 260 20.60 24.10 -14.73
CA SER A 260 21.53 24.38 -13.62
C SER A 260 20.90 24.10 -12.24
#